data_4d6375fa8ad22208c726b67df1da6e39
#
_entry.id   4d6375fa8ad22208c726b67df1da6e39
#
_cell.length_a   1.000
_cell.length_b   1.000
_cell.length_c   1.000
_cell.angle_alpha   90.00
_cell.angle_beta   90.00
_cell.angle_gamma   90.00
#
_symmetry.space_group_name_H-M   'P 1'
#
loop_
_entity.id
_entity.type
_entity.pdbx_description
1 polymer ?
#
loop_
_entity_poly.entity_id
_entity_poly.type
_entity_poly.pdbx_seq_one_letter_code
_entity_poly.pdbx_strand_id
1 'polypeptide(L)'
;MEKTITTTELAGMLQAGNPVTLLDVRRKEDYEKSPAGIADTPWHDPSAVAEWIHTLPKQDEVVLYCVRGGSVSQSVQKQLADAGFKARYVEGGLEAYQKAAPNS
;
A
#
# COMPACT_ATOMS: atom_id res chain seq x y z
N MET A 1 1.90 -16.31 -5.26
CA MET A 1 1.21 -15.01 -5.22
C MET A 1 2.11 -13.92 -5.79
N GLU A 2 1.56 -13.04 -6.58
CA GLU A 2 2.31 -11.93 -7.12
C GLU A 2 2.63 -10.92 -6.02
N LYS A 3 3.78 -10.29 -6.14
CA LYS A 3 4.22 -9.28 -5.17
C LYS A 3 3.64 -7.91 -5.46
N THR A 4 3.11 -7.70 -6.66
CA THR A 4 2.62 -6.39 -7.11
C THR A 4 1.15 -6.44 -7.49
N ILE A 5 0.54 -5.27 -7.49
CA ILE A 5 -0.82 -5.09 -7.99
C ILE A 5 -0.81 -3.84 -8.87
N THR A 6 -1.53 -3.89 -9.98
CA THR A 6 -1.62 -2.73 -10.86
C THR A 6 -2.63 -1.73 -10.29
N THR A 7 -2.51 -0.47 -10.73
CA THR A 7 -3.47 0.56 -10.31
C THR A 7 -4.89 0.23 -10.76
N THR A 8 -5.03 -0.38 -11.94
CA THR A 8 -6.34 -0.80 -12.44
C THR A 8 -6.96 -1.89 -11.57
N GLU A 9 -6.17 -2.88 -11.19
CA GLU A 9 -6.64 -3.95 -10.31
C GLU A 9 -7.08 -3.41 -8.95
N LEU A 10 -6.26 -2.51 -8.38
CA LEU A 10 -6.59 -1.91 -7.09
C LEU A 10 -7.88 -1.10 -7.17
N ALA A 11 -8.03 -0.27 -8.20
CA ALA A 11 -9.26 0.51 -8.38
C ALA A 11 -10.48 -0.40 -8.47
N GLY A 12 -10.36 -1.52 -9.19
CA GLY A 12 -11.44 -2.49 -9.31
C GLY A 12 -11.81 -3.11 -7.97
N MET A 13 -10.82 -3.44 -7.14
CA MET A 13 -11.06 -4.00 -5.81
C MET A 13 -11.77 -3.01 -4.90
N LEU A 14 -11.37 -1.76 -4.95
CA LEU A 14 -12.00 -0.71 -4.12
C LEU A 14 -13.43 -0.45 -4.55
N GLN A 15 -13.70 -0.44 -5.86
CA GLN A 15 -15.06 -0.24 -6.37
C GLN A 15 -15.98 -1.41 -6.02
N ALA A 16 -15.43 -2.62 -6.04
CA ALA A 16 -16.21 -3.82 -5.72
C ALA A 16 -16.46 -3.99 -4.22
N GLY A 17 -15.80 -3.20 -3.38
CA GLY A 17 -15.94 -3.31 -1.95
C GLY A 17 -15.28 -4.55 -1.36
N ASN A 18 -14.29 -5.11 -2.05
CA ASN A 18 -13.57 -6.27 -1.55
C ASN A 18 -12.83 -5.95 -0.25
N PRO A 19 -12.78 -6.88 0.70
CA PRO A 19 -12.02 -6.65 1.92
C PRO A 19 -10.53 -6.59 1.62
N VAL A 20 -9.94 -5.44 1.83
CA VAL A 20 -8.51 -5.22 1.62
C VAL A 20 -8.02 -4.22 2.66
N THR A 21 -6.84 -4.50 3.22
CA THR A 21 -6.18 -3.57 4.12
C THR A 21 -5.21 -2.72 3.30
N LEU A 22 -5.45 -1.42 3.26
CA LEU A 22 -4.55 -0.49 2.56
C LEU A 22 -3.57 0.13 3.54
N LEU A 23 -2.31 0.21 3.13
CA LEU A 23 -1.26 0.82 3.94
C LEU A 23 -0.50 1.86 3.13
N ASP A 24 -0.39 3.07 3.66
CA ASP A 24 0.47 4.10 3.11
C ASP A 24 1.80 3.96 3.82
N VAL A 25 2.83 3.52 3.09
CA VAL A 25 4.15 3.33 3.68
C VAL A 25 5.19 4.26 3.05
N ARG A 26 4.74 5.44 2.62
CA ARG A 26 5.66 6.46 2.14
C ARG A 26 6.61 6.87 3.25
N ARG A 27 7.77 7.38 2.88
CA ARG A 27 8.67 7.96 3.87
C ARG A 27 7.97 9.13 4.54
N LYS A 28 8.31 9.39 5.79
CA LYS A 28 7.67 10.45 6.56
C LYS A 28 7.69 11.79 5.84
N GLU A 29 8.81 12.15 5.25
CA GLU A 29 8.97 13.41 4.52
C GLU A 29 7.99 13.53 3.36
N ASP A 30 7.83 12.44 2.62
CA ASP A 30 6.92 12.43 1.47
C ASP A 30 5.47 12.51 1.91
N TYR A 31 5.14 11.81 2.99
CA TYR A 31 3.79 11.86 3.55
C TYR A 31 3.45 13.27 4.05
N GLU A 32 4.39 13.90 4.74
CA GLU A 32 4.15 15.23 5.30
C GLU A 32 3.98 16.30 4.23
N LYS A 33 4.64 16.13 3.07
CA LYS A 33 4.48 17.05 1.96
C LYS A 33 3.11 16.97 1.31
N SER A 34 2.51 15.80 1.30
CA SER A 34 1.23 15.57 0.65
C SER A 34 0.49 14.45 1.37
N PRO A 35 -0.19 14.76 2.48
CA PRO A 35 -0.85 13.74 3.29
C PRO A 35 -1.94 12.94 2.58
N ALA A 36 -2.51 13.50 1.52
CA ALA A 36 -3.55 12.80 0.76
C ALA A 36 -2.99 11.54 0.10
N GLY A 37 -3.64 10.41 0.33
CA GLY A 37 -3.25 9.14 -0.25
C GLY A 37 -4.40 8.49 -0.98
N ILE A 38 -4.34 7.16 -1.11
CA ILE A 38 -5.40 6.41 -1.76
C ILE A 38 -6.51 6.14 -0.74
N ALA A 39 -7.75 6.58 -1.05
CA ALA A 39 -8.94 6.24 -0.26
C ALA A 39 -8.80 6.49 1.25
N ASP A 40 -8.24 7.62 1.63
CA ASP A 40 -8.06 8.03 3.03
C ASP A 40 -7.27 7.02 3.87
N THR A 41 -6.32 6.35 3.24
CA THR A 41 -5.50 5.34 3.90
C THR A 41 -4.63 5.96 4.99
N PRO A 42 -4.62 5.39 6.20
CA PRO A 42 -3.72 5.90 7.25
C PRO A 42 -2.26 5.60 6.93
N TRP A 43 -1.41 6.51 7.34
CA TRP A 43 0.03 6.35 7.15
C TRP A 43 0.62 5.39 8.20
N HIS A 44 1.53 4.54 7.74
CA HIS A 44 2.27 3.62 8.60
C HIS A 44 3.76 3.80 8.33
N ASP A 45 4.54 3.97 9.37
CA ASP A 45 5.97 4.22 9.24
C ASP A 45 6.69 3.00 8.66
N PRO A 46 7.29 3.10 7.46
CA PRO A 46 7.97 1.96 6.86
C PRO A 46 9.21 1.51 7.61
N SER A 47 9.74 2.34 8.51
CA SER A 47 10.90 1.96 9.32
C SER A 47 10.49 1.31 10.64
N ALA A 48 9.20 1.21 10.92
CA ALA A 48 8.70 0.69 12.20
C ALA A 48 7.70 -0.45 11.98
N VAL A 49 7.88 -1.24 10.92
CA VAL A 49 6.96 -2.33 10.57
C VAL A 49 6.70 -3.26 11.74
N ALA A 50 7.72 -3.61 12.51
CA ALA A 50 7.57 -4.51 13.65
C ALA A 50 6.61 -3.98 14.72
N GLU A 51 6.42 -2.66 14.78
CA GLU A 51 5.55 -2.06 15.79
C GLU A 51 4.08 -2.14 15.39
N TRP A 52 3.77 -1.98 14.10
CA TRP A 52 2.35 -1.96 13.68
C TRP A 52 1.89 -3.24 12.97
N ILE A 53 2.81 -4.14 12.63
CA ILE A 53 2.45 -5.35 11.91
C ILE A 53 1.43 -6.21 12.68
N HIS A 54 1.48 -6.17 14.00
CA HIS A 54 0.59 -6.95 14.86
C HIS A 54 -0.85 -6.44 14.85
N THR A 55 -1.07 -5.22 14.38
CA THR A 55 -2.40 -4.62 14.35
C THR A 55 -3.18 -5.01 13.09
N LEU A 56 -2.52 -5.64 12.13
CA LEU A 56 -3.16 -5.95 10.84
C LEU A 56 -3.92 -7.27 10.89
N PRO A 57 -5.12 -7.32 10.27
CA PRO A 57 -5.86 -8.57 10.18
C PRO A 57 -5.19 -9.50 9.16
N LYS A 58 -4.91 -10.73 9.55
CA LYS A 58 -4.21 -11.68 8.68
C LYS A 58 -5.09 -12.30 7.61
N GLN A 59 -6.39 -12.30 7.79
CA GLN A 59 -7.29 -12.90 6.82
C GLN A 59 -7.54 -12.04 5.60
N ASP A 60 -7.27 -10.75 5.67
CA ASP A 60 -7.47 -9.84 4.54
C ASP A 60 -6.21 -9.72 3.71
N GLU A 61 -6.38 -9.46 2.40
CA GLU A 61 -5.25 -9.08 1.57
C GLU A 61 -4.75 -7.70 2.03
N VAL A 62 -3.43 -7.52 1.96
CA VAL A 62 -2.80 -6.25 2.28
C VAL A 62 -2.25 -5.64 1.00
N VAL A 63 -2.64 -4.42 0.71
CA VAL A 63 -2.09 -3.65 -0.41
C VAL A 63 -1.42 -2.42 0.17
N LEU A 64 -0.16 -2.24 -0.18
CA LEU A 64 0.62 -1.11 0.34
C LEU A 64 1.18 -0.28 -0.81
N TYR A 65 1.50 0.96 -0.53
CA TYR A 65 2.08 1.83 -1.54
C TYR A 65 3.04 2.84 -0.93
N CYS A 66 4.03 3.23 -1.73
CA CYS A 66 4.86 4.37 -1.44
C CYS A 66 4.71 5.35 -2.61
N VAL A 67 5.64 6.27 -2.79
CA VAL A 67 5.50 7.29 -3.84
C VAL A 67 5.54 6.67 -5.24
N ARG A 68 6.51 5.79 -5.51
CA ARG A 68 6.77 5.25 -6.86
C ARG A 68 6.89 3.75 -6.92
N GLY A 69 6.57 3.03 -5.85
CA GLY A 69 6.70 1.57 -5.84
C GLY A 69 8.15 1.09 -5.84
N GLY A 70 9.05 1.89 -5.29
CA GLY A 70 10.47 1.56 -5.24
C GLY A 70 10.85 0.71 -4.03
N SER A 71 12.09 0.91 -3.56
CA SER A 71 12.67 0.08 -2.50
C SER A 71 11.87 0.07 -1.19
N VAL A 72 11.22 1.15 -0.84
CA VAL A 72 10.41 1.22 0.38
C VAL A 72 9.24 0.23 0.31
N SER A 73 8.45 0.29 -0.75
CA SER A 73 7.34 -0.64 -0.94
C SER A 73 7.80 -2.09 -1.00
N GLN A 74 8.90 -2.34 -1.72
CA GLN A 74 9.41 -3.69 -1.88
C GLN A 74 9.87 -4.27 -0.55
N SER A 75 10.54 -3.45 0.27
CA SER A 75 11.02 -3.88 1.58
C SER A 75 9.86 -4.20 2.52
N VAL A 76 8.86 -3.33 2.58
CA VAL A 76 7.70 -3.54 3.45
C VAL A 76 6.90 -4.76 3.00
N GLN A 77 6.70 -4.90 1.68
CA GLN A 77 6.00 -6.07 1.13
C GLN A 77 6.69 -7.37 1.55
N LYS A 78 8.02 -7.41 1.45
CA LYS A 78 8.76 -8.61 1.83
C LYS A 78 8.61 -8.91 3.31
N GLN A 79 8.69 -7.90 4.17
CA GLN A 79 8.54 -8.09 5.61
C GLN A 79 7.14 -8.65 5.95
N LEU A 80 6.11 -8.12 5.30
CA LEU A 80 4.75 -8.61 5.52
C LEU A 80 4.58 -10.04 5.00
N ALA A 81 5.10 -10.33 3.82
CA ALA A 81 5.02 -11.66 3.25
C ALA A 81 5.75 -12.69 4.14
N ASP A 82 6.92 -12.33 4.65
CA ASP A 82 7.68 -13.19 5.55
C ASP A 82 6.92 -13.46 6.85
N ALA A 83 6.05 -12.54 7.26
CA ALA A 83 5.23 -12.70 8.46
C ALA A 83 3.89 -13.42 8.19
N GLY A 84 3.67 -13.90 6.98
CA GLY A 84 2.49 -14.69 6.64
C GLY A 84 1.32 -13.92 6.07
N PHE A 85 1.51 -12.65 5.74
CA PHE A 85 0.45 -11.85 5.13
C PHE A 85 0.43 -11.99 3.61
N LYS A 86 -0.75 -11.87 3.03
CA LYS A 86 -0.91 -11.79 1.57
C LYS A 86 -0.72 -10.34 1.16
N ALA A 87 0.52 -9.95 0.93
CA ALA A 87 0.87 -8.56 0.72
C ALA A 87 1.36 -8.29 -0.70
N ARG A 88 0.84 -7.23 -1.30
CA ARG A 88 1.26 -6.76 -2.62
C ARG A 88 1.46 -5.26 -2.57
N TYR A 89 2.42 -4.74 -3.33
CA TYR A 89 2.61 -3.31 -3.42
C TYR A 89 2.15 -2.77 -4.78
N VAL A 90 1.70 -1.52 -4.78
CA VAL A 90 1.15 -0.90 -5.99
C VAL A 90 2.28 -0.58 -6.96
N GLU A 91 2.18 -1.09 -8.20
CA GLU A 91 3.15 -0.79 -9.25
C GLU A 91 3.10 0.70 -9.56
N GLY A 92 4.26 1.33 -9.52
CA GLY A 92 4.37 2.77 -9.73
C GLY A 92 3.90 3.62 -8.55
N GLY A 93 3.40 3.00 -7.49
CA GLY A 93 3.03 3.67 -6.26
C GLY A 93 1.89 4.67 -6.38
N LEU A 94 1.83 5.60 -5.43
CA LEU A 94 0.79 6.63 -5.40
C LEU A 94 0.81 7.49 -6.66
N GLU A 95 2.01 7.77 -7.19
CA GLU A 95 2.16 8.58 -8.39
C GLU A 95 1.42 7.95 -9.58
N ALA A 96 1.61 6.64 -9.79
CA ALA A 96 0.92 5.94 -10.87
C ALA A 96 -0.60 5.89 -10.64
N TYR A 97 -1.01 5.68 -9.40
CA TYR A 97 -2.43 5.65 -9.07
C TYR A 97 -3.11 6.98 -9.38
N GLN A 98 -2.47 8.08 -9.02
CA GLN A 98 -3.01 9.42 -9.28
C GLN A 98 -3.12 9.71 -10.78
N LYS A 99 -2.15 9.25 -11.56
CA LYS A 99 -2.19 9.42 -13.02
C LYS A 99 -3.25 8.57 -13.67
N ALA A 100 -3.50 7.37 -13.13
CA ALA A 100 -4.47 6.44 -13.70
C ALA A 100 -5.91 6.77 -13.32
N ALA A 101 -6.12 7.52 -12.25
CA ALA A 101 -7.45 7.86 -11.77
C ALA A 101 -7.96 9.12 -12.47
N PRO A 102 -8.84 8.99 -13.47
CA PRO A 102 -9.17 10.12 -14.35
C PRO A 102 -9.93 11.24 -13.67
N ASN A 103 -10.56 10.97 -12.55
CA ASN A 103 -11.42 11.95 -11.87
C ASN A 103 -10.95 12.28 -10.47
N SER A 104 -9.73 12.00 -10.20
CA SER A 104 -9.17 12.27 -8.89
C SER A 104 -8.73 13.72 -8.76
#